data_992c975e68ebc8f89ee497991222ac43
#
_entry.id   992c975e68ebc8f89ee497991222ac43
#
_cell.length_a   1.000
_cell.length_b   1.000
_cell.length_c   1.000
_cell.angle_alpha   90.00
_cell.angle_beta   90.00
_cell.angle_gamma   90.00
#
_symmetry.space_group_name_H-M   'P 1'
#
loop_
_entity.id
_entity.type
_entity.pdbx_description
1 polymer ?
#
loop_
_entity_poly.entity_id
_entity_poly.type
_entity_poly.pdbx_seq_one_letter_code
_entity_poly.pdbx_strand_id
1 'polypeptide(L)'
;DLILQINESKIILAETKASDLMEAGFDIYVRQGDGSSDYEDLLTDGSFKKYSGDKSVTIEKGIRLDSNAVPYAPYLIAKNGIVLGSISFYGAEDKDVVLEDSKIIQVRFNKDSIEAAKKHSITLKLDELDLTSRLDLPLVQETFKKHLWSIPPSNTNDVTQLWYGLQWSSNSDSLFWNEFYSLIRLDENYLMTDFELAAKVARDE
;
A
#
# COMPACT_ATOMS: atom_id res chain seq x y z
N ASP A 1 2.33 -0.43 -16.31
CA ASP A 1 2.51 -0.24 -14.86
C ASP A 1 1.14 -0.26 -14.21
N LEU A 2 1.05 -0.87 -13.01
CA LEU A 2 -0.16 -0.79 -12.20
C LEU A 2 -0.15 0.52 -11.40
N ILE A 3 -1.23 1.26 -11.47
CA ILE A 3 -1.38 2.54 -10.81
C ILE A 3 -2.42 2.38 -9.70
N LEU A 4 -1.98 2.62 -8.47
CA LEU A 4 -2.90 2.77 -7.34
C LEU A 4 -3.43 4.20 -7.34
N GLN A 5 -4.74 4.35 -7.20
CA GLN A 5 -5.39 5.64 -7.15
C GLN A 5 -6.24 5.77 -5.90
N ILE A 6 -5.99 6.83 -5.15
CA ILE A 6 -6.81 7.22 -3.98
C ILE A 6 -7.48 8.54 -4.34
N ASN A 7 -8.81 8.52 -4.47
CA ASN A 7 -9.56 9.60 -5.11
C ASN A 7 -8.97 9.92 -6.49
N GLU A 8 -8.50 11.13 -6.72
CA GLU A 8 -7.87 11.56 -7.99
C GLU A 8 -6.34 11.43 -7.98
N SER A 9 -5.75 11.08 -6.85
CA SER A 9 -4.29 11.02 -6.66
C SER A 9 -3.73 9.67 -7.08
N LYS A 10 -2.78 9.68 -7.99
CA LYS A 10 -2.10 8.48 -8.48
C LYS A 10 -0.85 8.20 -7.66
N ILE A 11 -0.67 6.94 -7.31
CA ILE A 11 0.53 6.43 -6.64
C ILE A 11 1.18 5.40 -7.55
N ILE A 12 2.40 5.69 -7.99
CA ILE A 12 3.22 4.80 -8.80
C ILE A 12 4.42 4.40 -7.95
N LEU A 13 4.51 3.09 -7.61
CA LEU A 13 5.60 2.59 -6.79
C LEU A 13 6.96 2.88 -7.42
N ALA A 14 7.93 3.18 -6.59
CA ALA A 14 9.30 3.55 -6.95
C ALA A 14 9.43 4.86 -7.74
N GLU A 15 8.34 5.59 -7.92
CA GLU A 15 8.33 6.90 -8.60
C GLU A 15 7.74 7.99 -7.72
N THR A 16 6.53 7.80 -7.19
CA THR A 16 5.85 8.76 -6.32
C THR A 16 6.62 8.95 -5.02
N LYS A 17 6.91 10.19 -4.69
CA LYS A 17 7.63 10.56 -3.46
C LYS A 17 6.67 10.86 -2.32
N ALA A 18 7.19 10.83 -1.09
CA ALA A 18 6.45 11.27 0.07
C ALA A 18 6.00 12.73 -0.07
N SER A 19 6.83 13.62 -0.62
CA SER A 19 6.46 15.01 -0.91
C SER A 19 5.27 15.12 -1.86
N ASP A 20 5.18 14.27 -2.87
CA ASP A 20 4.05 14.26 -3.81
C ASP A 20 2.72 13.96 -3.09
N LEU A 21 2.74 13.02 -2.13
CA LEU A 21 1.56 12.72 -1.31
C LEU A 21 1.14 13.90 -0.45
N MET A 22 2.11 14.55 0.20
CA MET A 22 1.84 15.70 1.06
C MET A 22 1.27 16.87 0.26
N GLU A 23 1.82 17.16 -0.92
CA GLU A 23 1.31 18.17 -1.84
C GLU A 23 -0.11 17.86 -2.35
N ALA A 24 -0.44 16.57 -2.50
CA ALA A 24 -1.77 16.12 -2.89
C ALA A 24 -2.78 16.17 -1.73
N GLY A 25 -2.39 16.61 -0.54
CA GLY A 25 -3.25 16.77 0.62
C GLY A 25 -3.37 15.54 1.52
N PHE A 26 -2.49 14.55 1.36
CA PHE A 26 -2.38 13.44 2.31
C PHE A 26 -1.47 13.81 3.46
N ASP A 27 -1.77 13.22 4.62
CA ASP A 27 -0.93 13.30 5.81
C ASP A 27 -0.14 11.99 5.96
N ILE A 28 1.13 12.13 6.33
CA ILE A 28 1.99 11.01 6.69
C ILE A 28 2.16 11.05 8.21
N TYR A 29 1.92 9.92 8.86
CA TYR A 29 2.13 9.75 10.30
C TYR A 29 3.29 8.79 10.53
N VAL A 30 4.14 9.13 11.48
CA VAL A 30 5.35 8.39 11.83
C VAL A 30 5.14 7.66 13.15
N ARG A 31 5.45 6.37 13.18
CA ARG A 31 5.34 5.56 14.39
C ARG A 31 6.21 6.09 15.52
N GLN A 32 5.64 6.12 16.71
CA GLN A 32 6.29 6.49 17.97
C GLN A 32 6.32 5.25 18.90
N GLY A 33 7.47 4.53 18.95
CA GLY A 33 7.60 3.34 19.80
C GLY A 33 6.96 2.06 19.21
N ASP A 34 6.83 1.02 20.04
CA ASP A 34 6.44 -0.34 19.62
C ASP A 34 4.96 -0.67 19.88
N GLY A 35 4.14 0.30 20.21
CA GLY A 35 2.74 0.08 20.54
C GLY A 35 1.93 -0.42 19.35
N SER A 36 1.06 -1.42 19.59
CA SER A 36 -0.04 -1.74 18.69
C SER A 36 -1.28 -1.03 19.22
N SER A 37 -2.02 -0.38 18.33
CA SER A 37 -3.24 0.33 18.71
C SER A 37 -4.40 -0.16 17.84
N ASP A 38 -5.60 -0.10 18.43
CA ASP A 38 -6.81 -0.28 17.68
C ASP A 38 -6.94 0.82 16.62
N TYR A 39 -7.56 0.50 15.52
CA TYR A 39 -7.69 1.41 14.37
C TYR A 39 -8.23 2.79 14.77
N GLU A 40 -9.25 2.84 15.60
CA GLU A 40 -9.87 4.10 16.05
C GLU A 40 -8.94 4.99 16.85
N ASP A 41 -7.93 4.43 17.49
CA ASP A 41 -7.03 5.14 18.41
C ASP A 41 -5.68 5.51 17.78
N LEU A 42 -5.39 5.07 16.56
CA LEU A 42 -4.08 5.22 15.91
C LEU A 42 -3.56 6.65 15.88
N LEU A 43 -4.43 7.62 15.65
CA LEU A 43 -4.03 9.03 15.56
C LEU A 43 -4.17 9.81 16.88
N THR A 44 -4.74 9.20 17.93
CA THR A 44 -5.10 9.88 19.18
C THR A 44 -4.39 9.36 20.42
N ASP A 45 -3.81 8.15 20.37
CA ASP A 45 -3.20 7.51 21.55
C ASP A 45 -1.68 7.73 21.69
N GLY A 46 -1.07 8.48 20.77
CA GLY A 46 0.37 8.71 20.74
C GLY A 46 1.19 7.65 20.00
N SER A 47 0.56 6.64 19.41
CA SER A 47 1.26 5.61 18.63
C SER A 47 1.90 6.17 17.38
N PHE A 48 1.32 7.19 16.79
CA PHE A 48 1.79 7.85 15.59
C PHE A 48 1.74 9.36 15.73
N LYS A 49 2.70 10.04 15.13
CA LYS A 49 2.76 11.49 15.06
C LYS A 49 2.70 11.99 13.64
N LYS A 50 1.84 12.97 13.39
CA LYS A 50 1.76 13.64 12.09
C LYS A 50 3.09 14.29 11.73
N TYR A 51 3.58 14.00 10.54
CA TYR A 51 4.79 14.61 10.02
C TYR A 51 4.51 16.00 9.49
N SER A 52 5.30 16.98 9.92
CA SER A 52 5.10 18.40 9.54
C SER A 52 5.79 18.80 8.24
N GLY A 53 6.64 17.94 7.67
CA GLY A 53 7.44 18.29 6.49
C GLY A 53 8.67 19.13 6.80
N ASP A 54 9.16 19.08 8.04
CA ASP A 54 10.27 19.88 8.53
C ASP A 54 11.67 19.25 8.28
N LYS A 55 11.70 18.17 7.47
CA LYS A 55 12.91 17.40 7.15
C LYS A 55 13.58 16.73 8.35
N SER A 56 12.84 16.55 9.45
CA SER A 56 13.33 15.92 10.68
C SER A 56 13.37 14.40 10.63
N VAL A 57 12.64 13.79 9.69
CA VAL A 57 12.57 12.34 9.53
C VAL A 57 13.36 11.91 8.30
N THR A 58 14.23 10.93 8.50
CA THR A 58 15.04 10.32 7.43
C THR A 58 14.67 8.87 7.22
N ILE A 59 14.77 8.43 5.98
CA ILE A 59 14.69 7.02 5.60
C ILE A 59 16.10 6.48 5.56
N GLU A 60 16.34 5.47 6.38
CA GLU A 60 17.64 4.81 6.47
C GLU A 60 18.01 4.15 5.13
N LYS A 61 19.29 4.18 4.80
CA LYS A 61 19.82 3.57 3.58
C LYS A 61 19.46 2.09 3.45
N GLY A 62 19.33 1.63 2.23
CA GLY A 62 18.96 0.26 1.87
C GLY A 62 17.46 0.08 1.75
N ILE A 63 17.06 -1.10 1.34
CA ILE A 63 15.66 -1.44 1.09
C ILE A 63 15.09 -2.14 2.30
N ARG A 64 13.98 -1.61 2.81
CA ARG A 64 13.24 -2.19 3.92
C ARG A 64 11.77 -2.28 3.58
N LEU A 65 11.31 -3.49 3.36
CA LEU A 65 9.90 -3.81 3.36
C LEU A 65 9.52 -4.26 4.77
N ASP A 66 8.42 -3.74 5.27
CA ASP A 66 7.94 -4.12 6.58
C ASP A 66 7.49 -5.57 6.61
N SER A 67 7.80 -6.24 7.69
CA SER A 67 7.29 -7.57 7.90
C SER A 67 5.77 -7.51 8.16
N ASN A 68 5.07 -8.58 7.80
CA ASN A 68 3.64 -8.73 8.08
C ASN A 68 3.32 -8.86 9.58
N ALA A 69 4.35 -8.87 10.44
CA ALA A 69 4.18 -9.09 11.87
C ALA A 69 3.64 -7.86 12.63
N VAL A 70 3.73 -6.68 12.07
CA VAL A 70 3.28 -5.45 12.72
C VAL A 70 2.19 -4.79 11.88
N PRO A 71 0.97 -4.70 12.38
CA PRO A 71 -0.06 -3.90 11.71
C PRO A 71 0.38 -2.44 11.68
N TYR A 72 0.14 -1.73 10.63
CA TYR A 72 0.42 -0.30 10.53
C TYR A 72 1.88 0.14 10.74
N ALA A 73 2.87 -0.64 10.38
CA ALA A 73 4.27 -0.22 10.46
C ALA A 73 4.78 0.33 9.13
N PRO A 74 5.81 1.20 9.15
CA PRO A 74 6.17 2.15 10.21
C PRO A 74 5.51 3.52 10.01
N TYR A 75 4.82 3.71 8.88
CA TYR A 75 4.19 4.98 8.50
C TYR A 75 2.73 4.73 8.13
N LEU A 76 1.88 5.73 8.44
CA LEU A 76 0.50 5.75 7.98
C LEU A 76 0.33 6.79 6.88
N ILE A 77 -0.56 6.50 5.94
CA ILE A 77 -1.14 7.46 5.03
C ILE A 77 -2.56 7.76 5.47
N ALA A 78 -2.89 9.03 5.61
CA ALA A 78 -4.19 9.49 6.06
C ALA A 78 -4.68 10.68 5.25
N LYS A 79 -5.97 10.91 5.26
CA LYS A 79 -6.59 12.09 4.65
C LYS A 79 -7.71 12.59 5.54
N ASN A 80 -7.65 13.88 5.88
CA ASN A 80 -8.67 14.53 6.74
C ASN A 80 -8.94 13.75 8.05
N GLY A 81 -7.88 13.23 8.67
CA GLY A 81 -8.00 12.45 9.90
C GLY A 81 -8.46 11.00 9.71
N ILE A 82 -8.63 10.53 8.48
CA ILE A 82 -9.00 9.15 8.16
C ILE A 82 -7.76 8.37 7.75
N VAL A 83 -7.40 7.35 8.52
CA VAL A 83 -6.30 6.45 8.19
C VAL A 83 -6.71 5.56 7.03
N LEU A 84 -5.97 5.64 5.93
CA LEU A 84 -6.23 4.87 4.72
C LEU A 84 -5.42 3.57 4.67
N GLY A 85 -4.30 3.53 5.34
CA GLY A 85 -3.45 2.35 5.37
C GLY A 85 -2.05 2.64 5.89
N SER A 86 -1.16 1.67 5.72
CA SER A 86 0.26 1.82 5.99
C SER A 86 1.06 1.92 4.71
N ILE A 87 2.23 2.51 4.81
CA ILE A 87 3.09 2.83 3.68
C ILE A 87 4.55 2.66 4.07
N SER A 88 5.37 2.21 3.12
CA SER A 88 6.82 2.11 3.29
C SER A 88 7.54 2.89 2.21
N PHE A 89 8.71 3.41 2.57
CA PHE A 89 9.51 4.28 1.72
C PHE A 89 10.92 3.72 1.49
N TYR A 90 11.48 4.07 0.36
CA TYR A 90 12.86 3.83 0.01
C TYR A 90 13.56 5.15 -0.32
N GLY A 91 14.72 5.37 0.24
CA GLY A 91 15.52 6.57 -0.03
C GLY A 91 16.63 6.30 -1.04
N ALA A 92 17.68 5.65 -0.59
CA ALA A 92 18.86 5.30 -1.40
C ALA A 92 19.57 4.07 -0.83
N GLU A 93 20.43 3.45 -1.63
CA GLU A 93 21.22 2.28 -1.22
C GLU A 93 22.33 2.64 -0.23
N ASP A 94 22.99 3.76 -0.44
CA ASP A 94 24.27 4.09 0.15
C ASP A 94 24.22 5.23 1.18
N LYS A 95 23.08 5.91 1.29
CA LYS A 95 22.91 7.05 2.20
C LYS A 95 21.49 7.16 2.71
N ASP A 96 21.34 7.75 3.89
CA ASP A 96 20.05 8.16 4.41
C ASP A 96 19.49 9.34 3.60
N VAL A 97 18.18 9.35 3.41
CA VAL A 97 17.46 10.37 2.64
C VAL A 97 16.34 10.93 3.48
N VAL A 98 16.11 12.24 3.43
CA VAL A 98 14.95 12.83 4.11
C VAL A 98 13.65 12.23 3.57
N LEU A 99 12.66 12.10 4.44
CA LEU A 99 11.38 11.44 4.10
C LEU A 99 10.75 12.05 2.84
N GLU A 100 10.76 13.37 2.69
CA GLU A 100 10.17 14.08 1.55
C GLU A 100 10.71 13.63 0.19
N ASP A 101 11.99 13.26 0.15
CA ASP A 101 12.67 12.86 -1.10
C ASP A 101 12.59 11.35 -1.34
N SER A 102 12.11 10.59 -0.37
CA SER A 102 11.99 9.14 -0.49
C SER A 102 10.81 8.74 -1.37
N LYS A 103 10.92 7.56 -1.98
CA LYS A 103 9.91 7.00 -2.88
C LYS A 103 9.07 5.94 -2.18
N ILE A 104 7.81 5.85 -2.55
CA ILE A 104 6.90 4.83 -2.04
C ILE A 104 7.26 3.49 -2.67
N ILE A 105 7.44 2.47 -1.83
CA ILE A 105 7.73 1.09 -2.27
C ILE A 105 6.68 0.07 -1.83
N GLN A 106 5.83 0.41 -0.88
CA GLN A 106 4.78 -0.48 -0.41
C GLN A 106 3.59 0.33 0.09
N VAL A 107 2.40 -0.13 -0.26
CA VAL A 107 1.13 0.36 0.29
C VAL A 107 0.31 -0.84 0.73
N ARG A 108 -0.29 -0.76 1.92
CA ARG A 108 -1.13 -1.81 2.49
C ARG A 108 -2.42 -1.22 3.04
N PHE A 109 -3.53 -1.86 2.68
CA PHE A 109 -4.84 -1.59 3.28
C PHE A 109 -5.29 -2.82 4.06
N ASN A 110 -5.95 -2.62 5.18
CA ASN A 110 -6.62 -3.66 5.91
C ASN A 110 -8.14 -3.43 5.94
N LYS A 111 -8.86 -4.36 6.55
CA LYS A 111 -10.32 -4.29 6.61
C LYS A 111 -10.81 -2.98 7.23
N ASP A 112 -10.21 -2.53 8.33
CA ASP A 112 -10.62 -1.31 9.02
C ASP A 112 -10.44 -0.06 8.15
N SER A 113 -9.29 0.06 7.47
CA SER A 113 -9.01 1.20 6.60
C SER A 113 -9.88 1.19 5.33
N ILE A 114 -10.19 0.01 4.79
CA ILE A 114 -11.08 -0.13 3.64
C ILE A 114 -12.50 0.28 4.01
N GLU A 115 -13.00 -0.16 5.16
CA GLU A 115 -14.32 0.22 5.67
C GLU A 115 -14.41 1.72 5.95
N ALA A 116 -13.36 2.33 6.50
CA ALA A 116 -13.29 3.76 6.71
C ALA A 116 -13.29 4.55 5.40
N ALA A 117 -12.55 4.09 4.40
CA ALA A 117 -12.56 4.70 3.06
C ALA A 117 -13.96 4.68 2.45
N LYS A 118 -14.65 3.55 2.51
CA LYS A 118 -16.06 3.45 2.05
C LYS A 118 -16.98 4.42 2.78
N LYS A 119 -16.89 4.46 4.11
CA LYS A 119 -17.72 5.32 4.95
C LYS A 119 -17.56 6.80 4.64
N HIS A 120 -16.35 7.21 4.28
CA HIS A 120 -16.01 8.60 3.96
C HIS A 120 -15.95 8.91 2.46
N SER A 121 -16.48 8.03 1.63
CA SER A 121 -16.55 8.19 0.16
C SER A 121 -15.18 8.42 -0.48
N ILE A 122 -14.13 7.79 0.06
CA ILE A 122 -12.79 7.79 -0.51
C ILE A 122 -12.69 6.61 -1.47
N THR A 123 -12.38 6.87 -2.73
CA THR A 123 -12.24 5.83 -3.74
C THR A 123 -10.83 5.24 -3.74
N LEU A 124 -10.76 3.93 -3.86
CA LEU A 124 -9.52 3.16 -3.96
C LEU A 124 -9.57 2.34 -5.25
N LYS A 125 -8.64 2.58 -6.16
CA LYS A 125 -8.57 1.85 -7.43
C LYS A 125 -7.18 1.30 -7.69
N LEU A 126 -7.13 0.13 -8.29
CA LEU A 126 -5.90 -0.42 -8.89
C LEU A 126 -6.15 -0.52 -10.39
N ASP A 127 -5.49 0.32 -11.19
CA ASP A 127 -5.85 0.61 -12.57
C ASP A 127 -7.37 0.95 -12.66
N GLU A 128 -8.14 0.23 -13.45
CA GLU A 128 -9.57 0.43 -13.60
C GLU A 128 -10.42 -0.32 -12.54
N LEU A 129 -9.79 -1.13 -11.68
CA LEU A 129 -10.49 -1.93 -10.70
C LEU A 129 -10.83 -1.12 -9.45
N ASP A 130 -12.09 -0.95 -9.15
CA ASP A 130 -12.57 -0.36 -7.90
C ASP A 130 -12.41 -1.38 -6.76
N LEU A 131 -11.43 -1.13 -5.87
CA LEU A 131 -11.11 -2.01 -4.75
C LEU A 131 -12.17 -2.01 -3.65
N THR A 132 -13.11 -1.08 -3.67
CA THR A 132 -14.22 -1.01 -2.71
C THR A 132 -15.49 -1.72 -3.21
N SER A 133 -15.47 -2.24 -4.43
CA SER A 133 -16.57 -2.99 -5.03
C SER A 133 -16.43 -4.49 -4.82
N ARG A 134 -17.43 -5.25 -5.24
CA ARG A 134 -17.35 -6.71 -5.29
C ARG A 134 -16.37 -7.16 -6.37
N LEU A 135 -15.35 -7.91 -5.98
CA LEU A 135 -14.24 -8.32 -6.85
C LEU A 135 -14.37 -9.80 -7.22
N ASP A 136 -15.32 -10.13 -8.09
CA ASP A 136 -15.48 -11.50 -8.56
C ASP A 136 -14.38 -11.89 -9.57
N LEU A 137 -14.17 -13.19 -9.74
CA LEU A 137 -13.10 -13.71 -10.56
C LEU A 137 -13.16 -13.24 -12.03
N PRO A 138 -14.32 -13.23 -12.72
CA PRO A 138 -14.38 -12.73 -14.09
C PRO A 138 -13.91 -11.30 -14.24
N LEU A 139 -14.29 -10.42 -13.32
CA LEU A 139 -13.87 -9.01 -13.32
C LEU A 139 -12.36 -8.87 -13.15
N VAL A 140 -11.78 -9.59 -12.18
CA VAL A 140 -10.33 -9.54 -11.91
C VAL A 140 -9.55 -10.14 -13.08
N GLN A 141 -10.00 -11.24 -13.66
CA GLN A 141 -9.36 -11.85 -14.83
C GLN A 141 -9.40 -10.93 -16.05
N GLU A 142 -10.53 -10.27 -16.30
CA GLU A 142 -10.64 -9.34 -17.42
C GLU A 142 -9.74 -8.11 -17.24
N THR A 143 -9.65 -7.59 -16.02
CA THR A 143 -8.84 -6.40 -15.71
C THR A 143 -7.35 -6.67 -15.84
N PHE A 144 -6.85 -7.76 -15.27
CA PHE A 144 -5.40 -8.00 -15.12
C PHE A 144 -4.82 -9.03 -16.09
N LYS A 145 -5.65 -9.88 -16.70
CA LYS A 145 -5.24 -10.83 -17.76
C LYS A 145 -3.94 -11.57 -17.41
N LYS A 146 -2.90 -11.35 -18.22
CA LYS A 146 -1.60 -12.01 -18.08
C LYS A 146 -0.83 -11.69 -16.79
N HIS A 147 -1.19 -10.62 -16.10
CA HIS A 147 -0.54 -10.24 -14.84
C HIS A 147 -1.05 -11.02 -13.64
N LEU A 148 -2.16 -11.72 -13.79
CA LEU A 148 -2.73 -12.55 -12.74
C LEU A 148 -1.95 -13.87 -12.65
N TRP A 149 -1.12 -14.04 -11.62
CA TRP A 149 -0.28 -15.24 -11.44
C TRP A 149 -0.85 -16.25 -10.47
N SER A 150 -1.84 -15.85 -9.68
CA SER A 150 -2.54 -16.75 -8.78
C SER A 150 -4.01 -16.38 -8.70
N ILE A 151 -4.85 -17.40 -8.73
CA ILE A 151 -6.30 -17.29 -8.57
C ILE A 151 -6.76 -18.29 -7.51
N PRO A 152 -7.85 -17.99 -6.79
CA PRO A 152 -8.40 -18.94 -5.85
C PRO A 152 -8.74 -20.26 -6.55
N PRO A 153 -8.47 -21.42 -5.94
CA PRO A 153 -8.93 -22.68 -6.46
C PRO A 153 -10.45 -22.68 -6.59
N SER A 154 -10.96 -23.13 -7.74
CA SER A 154 -12.41 -23.14 -8.02
C SER A 154 -13.23 -24.05 -7.11
N ASN A 155 -12.59 -24.94 -6.34
CA ASN A 155 -13.21 -25.96 -5.52
C ASN A 155 -12.95 -25.83 -4.02
N THR A 156 -12.51 -24.66 -3.54
CA THR A 156 -12.34 -24.52 -2.10
C THR A 156 -13.68 -24.24 -1.43
N ASN A 157 -13.98 -24.99 -0.38
CA ASN A 157 -15.12 -24.70 0.50
C ASN A 157 -14.77 -23.59 1.53
N ASP A 158 -13.53 -23.15 1.56
CA ASP A 158 -13.05 -22.12 2.46
C ASP A 158 -12.97 -20.79 1.72
N VAL A 159 -14.08 -20.09 1.66
CA VAL A 159 -14.19 -18.77 1.02
C VAL A 159 -13.39 -17.68 1.75
N THR A 160 -12.95 -17.93 2.99
CA THR A 160 -12.15 -16.95 3.75
C THR A 160 -10.71 -16.85 3.25
N GLN A 161 -10.29 -17.77 2.40
CA GLN A 161 -8.94 -17.80 1.80
C GLN A 161 -8.91 -17.36 0.35
N LEU A 162 -9.94 -16.71 -0.15
CA LEU A 162 -9.95 -16.15 -1.48
C LEU A 162 -8.93 -15.00 -1.60
N TRP A 163 -8.07 -15.10 -2.58
CA TRP A 163 -7.08 -14.06 -2.85
C TRP A 163 -6.62 -14.06 -4.31
N TYR A 164 -6.19 -12.91 -4.78
CA TYR A 164 -5.60 -12.74 -6.10
C TYR A 164 -4.16 -12.27 -5.98
N GLY A 165 -3.27 -12.95 -6.66
CA GLY A 165 -1.89 -12.54 -6.81
C GLY A 165 -1.64 -11.91 -8.17
N LEU A 166 -0.98 -10.77 -8.18
CA LEU A 166 -0.62 -10.03 -9.36
C LEU A 166 0.88 -9.82 -9.39
N GLN A 167 1.48 -10.03 -10.55
CA GLN A 167 2.91 -9.77 -10.76
C GLN A 167 3.12 -9.11 -12.11
N TRP A 168 3.97 -8.10 -12.17
CA TRP A 168 4.36 -7.43 -13.39
C TRP A 168 5.78 -6.90 -13.29
N SER A 169 6.42 -6.72 -14.45
CA SER A 169 7.73 -6.13 -14.55
C SER A 169 7.59 -4.65 -14.90
N SER A 170 8.40 -3.82 -14.27
CA SER A 170 8.53 -2.41 -14.64
C SER A 170 9.33 -2.29 -15.93
N ASN A 171 8.92 -1.37 -16.81
CA ASN A 171 9.73 -0.93 -17.94
C ASN A 171 10.70 0.20 -17.56
N SER A 172 10.82 0.50 -16.26
CA SER A 172 11.74 1.52 -15.80
C SER A 172 13.19 1.05 -16.00
N ASP A 173 14.04 1.95 -16.47
CA ASP A 173 15.49 1.72 -16.59
C ASP A 173 16.19 1.66 -15.21
N SER A 174 15.45 1.68 -14.14
CA SER A 174 15.97 1.52 -12.80
C SER A 174 16.42 0.07 -12.58
N LEU A 175 17.70 -0.12 -12.37
CA LEU A 175 18.31 -1.42 -12.11
C LEU A 175 17.77 -2.10 -10.84
N PHE A 176 17.09 -1.36 -9.98
CA PHE A 176 16.67 -1.83 -8.65
C PHE A 176 15.21 -2.32 -8.59
N TRP A 177 14.36 -1.95 -9.55
CA TRP A 177 12.92 -2.16 -9.45
C TRP A 177 12.39 -2.91 -10.68
N ASN A 178 12.74 -4.20 -10.76
CA ASN A 178 12.37 -5.01 -11.92
C ASN A 178 10.99 -5.61 -11.81
N GLU A 179 10.52 -5.85 -10.59
CA GLU A 179 9.27 -6.55 -10.35
C GLU A 179 8.41 -5.85 -9.32
N PHE A 180 7.12 -5.94 -9.54
CA PHE A 180 6.10 -5.48 -8.62
C PHE A 180 5.14 -6.62 -8.35
N TYR A 181 4.53 -6.63 -7.19
CA TYR A 181 3.46 -7.56 -6.88
C TYR A 181 2.33 -6.88 -6.14
N SER A 182 1.14 -7.46 -6.26
CA SER A 182 0.00 -7.10 -5.45
C SER A 182 -0.69 -8.35 -4.93
N LEU A 183 -1.24 -8.25 -3.75
CA LEU A 183 -2.07 -9.27 -3.14
C LEU A 183 -3.40 -8.65 -2.75
N ILE A 184 -4.49 -9.27 -3.19
CA ILE A 184 -5.85 -8.88 -2.86
C ILE A 184 -6.49 -10.06 -2.16
N ARG A 185 -6.90 -9.90 -0.89
CA ARG A 185 -7.66 -10.89 -0.13
C ARG A 185 -9.10 -10.48 -0.03
N LEU A 186 -9.99 -11.45 -0.13
CA LEU A 186 -11.42 -11.26 -0.18
C LEU A 186 -12.12 -12.03 0.95
N ASP A 187 -13.25 -11.53 1.38
CA ASP A 187 -14.19 -12.28 2.22
C ASP A 187 -15.14 -13.16 1.38
N GLU A 188 -16.08 -13.82 2.05
CA GLU A 188 -17.08 -14.70 1.44
C GLU A 188 -18.03 -13.98 0.46
N ASN A 189 -18.13 -12.66 0.54
CA ASN A 189 -18.95 -11.82 -0.34
C ASN A 189 -18.13 -11.20 -1.48
N TYR A 190 -16.87 -11.63 -1.66
CA TYR A 190 -15.92 -11.06 -2.63
C TYR A 190 -15.61 -9.58 -2.38
N LEU A 191 -15.68 -9.14 -1.13
CA LEU A 191 -15.25 -7.82 -0.71
C LEU A 191 -13.83 -7.86 -0.15
N MET A 192 -13.02 -6.90 -0.53
CA MET A 192 -11.62 -6.85 -0.14
C MET A 192 -11.47 -6.62 1.38
N THR A 193 -10.67 -7.48 2.01
CA THR A 193 -10.30 -7.38 3.43
C THR A 193 -8.87 -6.92 3.63
N ASP A 194 -8.01 -7.23 2.69
CA ASP A 194 -6.60 -6.87 2.73
C ASP A 194 -6.10 -6.58 1.33
N PHE A 195 -5.17 -5.65 1.25
CA PHE A 195 -4.50 -5.26 0.02
C PHE A 195 -3.04 -4.98 0.29
N GLU A 196 -2.19 -5.44 -0.59
CA GLU A 196 -0.79 -5.09 -0.60
C GLU A 196 -0.34 -4.80 -2.02
N LEU A 197 0.39 -3.72 -2.19
CA LEU A 197 1.08 -3.36 -3.42
C LEU A 197 2.52 -3.05 -3.06
N ALA A 198 3.47 -3.78 -3.61
CA ALA A 198 4.87 -3.64 -3.25
C ALA A 198 5.80 -3.77 -4.45
N ALA A 199 6.92 -3.06 -4.38
CA ALA A 199 8.04 -3.26 -5.28
C ALA A 199 8.90 -4.42 -4.76
N LYS A 200 9.13 -5.41 -5.60
CA LYS A 200 10.05 -6.51 -5.34
C LYS A 200 11.39 -6.17 -5.94
N VAL A 201 12.40 -6.14 -5.10
CA VAL A 201 13.77 -5.84 -5.54
C VAL A 201 14.44 -7.11 -6.00
N ALA A 202 14.99 -7.09 -7.22
CA ALA A 202 15.93 -8.12 -7.63
C ALA A 202 17.18 -8.00 -6.72
N ARG A 203 17.46 -9.04 -5.96
CA ARG A 203 18.77 -9.16 -5.31
C ARG A 203 19.74 -9.54 -6.41
N ASP A 204 20.79 -8.74 -6.59
CA ASP A 204 21.95 -9.21 -7.33
C ASP A 204 22.52 -10.42 -6.58
N GLU A 205 22.53 -11.57 -7.23
CA GLU A 205 23.18 -12.77 -6.72
C GLU A 205 24.71 -12.63 -6.82
#